data_4658f9f7ab5c7203760211bbeec538f5
#
_entry.id   4658f9f7ab5c7203760211bbeec538f5
#
_cell.length_a   1.000
_cell.length_b   1.000
_cell.length_c   1.000
_cell.angle_alpha   90.00
_cell.angle_beta   90.00
_cell.angle_gamma   90.00
#
_symmetry.space_group_name_H-M   'P 1'
#
loop_
_entity.id
_entity.type
_entity.pdbx_description
1 polymer ?
#
loop_
_entity_poly.entity_id
_entity_poly.type
_entity_poly.pdbx_seq_one_letter_code
_entity_poly.pdbx_strand_id
1 'polypeptide(L)'
;LTIVSRESMETLSERLAAALEAFESAQRHYYPGIVPKLRAQFAPFADALAKARSGLEAAPAAPGTEDARRTLLEASAMCADALAATTETEWLEQALVNVRKAGRRMHRVQEMLLPLCPLLPAVNRFFLEPDVRNGAAGPRFDPEENPAENLFHDGLDTDPYARGGVSFYVPRHQGGSEPLPLVVALHGGFGHGRDFLWSWLREARCRRFALACPASLNITWSITGRDADAALLQKVLDHATGRWAIDRSRILLTGLSDGATYVLKRALDAETSFTHFAVFSGILAPFSLACAKGRRIFWVHGAKDWMFPAWRAVMGRKELAAAGAEVTLEVVPDLYHAYAREKNGTVLAWFDPRLAPVSAGR
;
A
#
# COMPACT_ATOMS: atom_id res chain seq x y z
N LEU A 1 -34.01 2.27 5.21
CA LEU A 1 -33.39 2.89 4.03
C LEU A 1 -34.43 3.00 2.93
N THR A 2 -34.78 4.22 2.47
CA THR A 2 -35.52 4.35 1.22
C THR A 2 -34.67 3.78 0.11
N ILE A 3 -35.24 2.98 -0.80
CA ILE A 3 -34.53 2.32 -1.90
C ILE A 3 -33.66 3.34 -2.68
N VAL A 4 -34.21 4.51 -3.00
CA VAL A 4 -33.53 5.59 -3.72
C VAL A 4 -32.27 6.10 -3.02
N SER A 5 -32.28 6.28 -1.70
CA SER A 5 -31.12 6.77 -0.94
C SER A 5 -29.99 5.72 -0.91
N ARG A 6 -30.34 4.44 -0.79
CA ARG A 6 -29.36 3.36 -0.81
C ARG A 6 -28.71 3.21 -2.18
N GLU A 7 -29.50 3.26 -3.25
CA GLU A 7 -29.00 3.21 -4.64
C GLU A 7 -28.05 4.37 -4.96
N SER A 8 -28.38 5.59 -4.49
CA SER A 8 -27.53 6.76 -4.73
C SER A 8 -26.20 6.67 -3.97
N MET A 9 -26.18 6.15 -2.73
CA MET A 9 -24.94 5.91 -1.99
C MET A 9 -24.10 4.82 -2.62
N GLU A 10 -24.70 3.71 -3.07
CA GLU A 10 -23.99 2.63 -3.74
C GLU A 10 -23.42 3.11 -5.08
N THR A 11 -24.19 3.85 -5.86
CA THR A 11 -23.72 4.46 -7.13
C THR A 11 -22.51 5.36 -6.90
N LEU A 12 -22.54 6.25 -5.89
CA LEU A 12 -21.39 7.10 -5.59
C LEU A 12 -20.18 6.29 -5.12
N SER A 13 -20.41 5.23 -4.34
CA SER A 13 -19.36 4.31 -3.87
C SER A 13 -18.68 3.59 -5.03
N GLU A 14 -19.45 3.12 -6.02
CA GLU A 14 -18.90 2.51 -7.24
C GLU A 14 -18.03 3.50 -8.03
N ARG A 15 -18.45 4.76 -8.16
CA ARG A 15 -17.69 5.79 -8.88
C ARG A 15 -16.41 6.18 -8.12
N LEU A 16 -16.47 6.24 -6.79
CA LEU A 16 -15.29 6.44 -5.94
C LEU A 16 -14.29 5.28 -6.11
N ALA A 17 -14.75 4.04 -6.01
CA ALA A 17 -13.90 2.87 -6.22
C ALA A 17 -13.21 2.89 -7.60
N ALA A 18 -13.97 3.16 -8.67
CA ALA A 18 -13.45 3.25 -10.03
C ALA A 18 -12.41 4.39 -10.18
N ALA A 19 -12.64 5.55 -9.57
CA ALA A 19 -11.70 6.67 -9.60
C ALA A 19 -10.41 6.37 -8.84
N LEU A 20 -10.49 5.70 -7.69
CA LEU A 20 -9.33 5.24 -6.92
C LEU A 20 -8.51 4.22 -7.72
N GLU A 21 -9.15 3.25 -8.37
CA GLU A 21 -8.48 2.24 -9.21
C GLU A 21 -7.82 2.87 -10.45
N ALA A 22 -8.48 3.84 -11.08
CA ALA A 22 -7.90 4.59 -12.19
C ALA A 22 -6.64 5.36 -11.76
N PHE A 23 -6.65 5.97 -10.57
CA PHE A 23 -5.49 6.65 -10.02
C PHE A 23 -4.34 5.67 -9.69
N GLU A 24 -4.64 4.54 -9.04
CA GLU A 24 -3.66 3.46 -8.77
C GLU A 24 -3.00 2.95 -10.07
N SER A 25 -3.81 2.73 -11.12
CA SER A 25 -3.31 2.31 -12.44
C SER A 25 -2.43 3.37 -13.09
N ALA A 26 -2.78 4.65 -12.98
CA ALA A 26 -2.01 5.74 -13.54
C ALA A 26 -0.64 5.90 -12.85
N GLN A 27 -0.57 5.69 -11.53
CA GLN A 27 0.70 5.75 -10.78
C GLN A 27 1.74 4.77 -11.33
N ARG A 28 1.35 3.59 -11.78
CA ARG A 28 2.22 2.56 -12.34
C ARG A 28 3.02 3.04 -13.55
N HIS A 29 2.43 3.92 -14.35
CA HIS A 29 3.00 4.45 -15.59
C HIS A 29 3.46 5.90 -15.46
N TYR A 30 3.53 6.42 -14.25
CA TYR A 30 3.83 7.83 -14.03
C TYR A 30 5.27 8.17 -14.39
N TYR A 31 5.41 9.13 -15.28
CA TYR A 31 6.65 9.85 -15.58
C TYR A 31 6.31 11.32 -15.91
N PRO A 32 7.27 12.24 -15.83
CA PRO A 32 6.95 13.68 -15.95
C PRO A 32 6.19 14.13 -17.19
N GLY A 33 6.37 13.49 -18.33
CA GLY A 33 5.70 13.83 -19.60
C GLY A 33 4.30 13.23 -19.79
N ILE A 34 3.74 12.52 -18.79
CA ILE A 34 2.46 11.82 -18.95
C ILE A 34 1.21 12.69 -18.66
N VAL A 35 1.38 13.87 -18.06
CA VAL A 35 0.28 14.71 -17.56
C VAL A 35 -0.84 14.96 -18.58
N PRO A 36 -0.58 15.29 -19.87
CA PRO A 36 -1.66 15.45 -20.84
C PRO A 36 -2.50 14.17 -21.05
N LYS A 37 -1.84 13.01 -21.02
CA LYS A 37 -2.52 11.70 -21.13
C LYS A 37 -3.36 11.41 -19.89
N LEU A 38 -2.85 11.74 -18.69
CA LEU A 38 -3.59 11.57 -17.43
C LEU A 38 -4.84 12.43 -17.40
N ARG A 39 -4.79 13.65 -17.93
CA ARG A 39 -5.96 14.54 -18.03
C ARG A 39 -7.08 13.88 -18.84
N ALA A 40 -6.77 13.34 -20.02
CA ALA A 40 -7.73 12.62 -20.84
C ALA A 40 -8.23 11.34 -20.17
N GLN A 41 -7.36 10.61 -19.46
CA GLN A 41 -7.69 9.38 -18.77
C GLN A 41 -8.61 9.62 -17.57
N PHE A 42 -8.40 10.70 -16.80
CA PHE A 42 -9.17 10.98 -15.58
C PHE A 42 -10.50 11.68 -15.83
N ALA A 43 -10.67 12.39 -16.96
CA ALA A 43 -11.88 13.13 -17.24
C ALA A 43 -13.18 12.29 -17.11
N PRO A 44 -13.29 11.07 -17.70
CA PRO A 44 -14.51 10.27 -17.57
C PRO A 44 -14.84 9.89 -16.11
N PHE A 45 -13.82 9.67 -15.29
CA PHE A 45 -13.99 9.33 -13.86
C PHE A 45 -14.42 10.54 -13.04
N ALA A 46 -13.86 11.72 -13.33
CA ALA A 46 -14.25 12.97 -12.69
C ALA A 46 -15.71 13.34 -13.01
N ASP A 47 -16.12 13.22 -14.28
CA ASP A 47 -17.49 13.49 -14.72
C ASP A 47 -18.50 12.52 -14.11
N ALA A 48 -18.18 11.21 -14.09
CA ALA A 48 -19.02 10.19 -13.48
C ALA A 48 -19.17 10.39 -11.96
N LEU A 49 -18.08 10.79 -11.30
CA LEU A 49 -18.07 11.09 -9.87
C LEU A 49 -18.93 12.32 -9.56
N ALA A 50 -18.79 13.41 -10.32
CA ALA A 50 -19.57 14.63 -10.17
C ALA A 50 -21.08 14.36 -10.34
N LYS A 51 -21.45 13.58 -11.37
CA LYS A 51 -22.86 13.19 -11.62
C LYS A 51 -23.43 12.36 -10.48
N ALA A 52 -22.70 11.36 -9.99
CA ALA A 52 -23.14 10.50 -8.89
C ALA A 52 -23.25 11.29 -7.58
N ARG A 53 -22.34 12.23 -7.32
CA ARG A 53 -22.38 13.14 -6.18
C ARG A 53 -23.64 14.00 -6.18
N SER A 54 -23.95 14.67 -7.32
CA SER A 54 -25.18 15.46 -7.46
C SER A 54 -26.43 14.60 -7.28
N GLY A 55 -26.42 13.35 -7.75
CA GLY A 55 -27.51 12.41 -7.52
C GLY A 55 -27.72 12.09 -6.03
N LEU A 56 -26.63 11.89 -5.28
CA LEU A 56 -26.72 11.69 -3.83
C LEU A 56 -27.16 12.97 -3.10
N GLU A 57 -26.68 14.14 -3.49
CA GLU A 57 -27.07 15.43 -2.92
C GLU A 57 -28.59 15.70 -3.07
N ALA A 58 -29.18 15.32 -4.21
CA ALA A 58 -30.60 15.47 -4.50
C ALA A 58 -31.49 14.38 -3.84
N ALA A 59 -30.92 13.22 -3.49
CA ALA A 59 -31.68 12.12 -2.88
C ALA A 59 -32.08 12.46 -1.44
N PRO A 60 -33.31 12.04 -1.00
CA PRO A 60 -33.71 12.23 0.38
C PRO A 60 -32.76 11.48 1.34
N ALA A 61 -32.44 12.10 2.47
CA ALA A 61 -31.67 11.44 3.52
C ALA A 61 -32.51 10.32 4.16
N ALA A 62 -31.90 9.15 4.34
CA ALA A 62 -32.54 8.06 5.06
C ALA A 62 -32.08 8.08 6.53
N PRO A 63 -32.98 7.88 7.49
CA PRO A 63 -32.64 7.86 8.92
C PRO A 63 -31.52 6.86 9.22
N GLY A 64 -30.50 7.29 9.99
CA GLY A 64 -29.36 6.46 10.38
C GLY A 64 -28.28 6.30 9.32
N THR A 65 -28.33 7.07 8.20
CA THR A 65 -27.29 7.05 7.15
C THR A 65 -26.60 8.40 6.97
N GLU A 66 -26.90 9.35 7.81
CA GLU A 66 -26.45 10.74 7.70
C GLU A 66 -24.91 10.84 7.69
N ASP A 67 -24.25 10.08 8.58
CA ASP A 67 -22.79 10.07 8.68
C ASP A 67 -22.14 9.38 7.45
N ALA A 68 -22.68 8.26 7.00
CA ALA A 68 -22.20 7.59 5.80
C ALA A 68 -22.37 8.46 4.56
N ARG A 69 -23.52 9.13 4.43
CA ARG A 69 -23.80 10.09 3.34
C ARG A 69 -22.79 11.24 3.34
N ARG A 70 -22.58 11.87 4.52
CA ARG A 70 -21.62 12.96 4.67
C ARG A 70 -20.21 12.50 4.28
N THR A 71 -19.75 11.36 4.80
CA THR A 71 -18.46 10.77 4.49
C THR A 71 -18.29 10.52 2.99
N LEU A 72 -19.30 9.99 2.31
CA LEU A 72 -19.24 9.77 0.85
C LEU A 72 -19.12 11.08 0.07
N LEU A 73 -19.88 12.12 0.44
CA LEU A 73 -19.83 13.43 -0.19
C LEU A 73 -18.43 14.09 0.00
N GLU A 74 -17.89 14.05 1.21
CA GLU A 74 -16.56 14.57 1.52
C GLU A 74 -15.46 13.78 0.78
N ALA A 75 -15.52 12.45 0.79
CA ALA A 75 -14.61 11.57 0.07
C ALA A 75 -14.64 11.83 -1.44
N SER A 76 -15.83 12.05 -2.01
CA SER A 76 -15.98 12.34 -3.45
C SER A 76 -15.39 13.70 -3.83
N ALA A 77 -15.55 14.73 -2.99
CA ALA A 77 -14.92 16.03 -3.21
C ALA A 77 -13.38 15.91 -3.19
N MET A 78 -12.84 15.26 -2.15
CA MET A 78 -11.39 15.05 -2.01
C MET A 78 -10.80 14.22 -3.16
N CYS A 79 -11.53 13.21 -3.64
CA CYS A 79 -11.13 12.40 -4.79
C CYS A 79 -11.08 13.24 -6.08
N ALA A 80 -12.12 14.05 -6.34
CA ALA A 80 -12.16 14.96 -7.50
C ALA A 80 -11.00 15.96 -7.47
N ASP A 81 -10.73 16.59 -6.30
CA ASP A 81 -9.61 17.50 -6.12
C ASP A 81 -8.25 16.82 -6.36
N ALA A 82 -8.11 15.55 -5.96
CA ALA A 82 -6.89 14.80 -6.18
C ALA A 82 -6.66 14.50 -7.66
N LEU A 83 -7.71 14.09 -8.40
CA LEU A 83 -7.62 13.87 -9.86
C LEU A 83 -7.27 15.19 -10.59
N ALA A 84 -7.91 16.30 -10.25
CA ALA A 84 -7.64 17.61 -10.84
C ALA A 84 -6.18 18.05 -10.56
N ALA A 85 -5.73 17.98 -9.31
CA ALA A 85 -4.37 18.38 -8.91
C ALA A 85 -3.28 17.60 -9.67
N THR A 86 -3.51 16.31 -9.97
CA THR A 86 -2.57 15.48 -10.72
C THR A 86 -2.32 16.00 -12.12
N THR A 87 -3.26 16.73 -12.70
CA THR A 87 -3.25 17.19 -14.09
C THR A 87 -3.14 18.71 -14.24
N GLU A 88 -2.93 19.43 -13.14
CA GLU A 88 -2.93 20.90 -13.08
C GLU A 88 -1.76 21.52 -13.85
N THR A 89 -0.58 20.88 -13.83
CA THR A 89 0.63 21.44 -14.43
C THR A 89 1.48 20.36 -15.11
N GLU A 90 2.21 20.78 -16.15
CA GLU A 90 3.21 19.95 -16.84
C GLU A 90 4.64 20.25 -16.39
N TRP A 91 4.85 21.25 -15.53
CA TRP A 91 6.16 21.55 -14.96
C TRP A 91 6.61 20.44 -14.04
N LEU A 92 7.73 19.79 -14.38
CA LEU A 92 8.22 18.55 -13.77
C LEU A 92 8.21 18.57 -12.24
N GLU A 93 8.86 19.56 -11.64
CA GLU A 93 8.97 19.61 -10.17
C GLU A 93 7.60 19.76 -9.50
N GLN A 94 6.76 20.66 -10.03
CA GLN A 94 5.42 20.88 -9.51
C GLN A 94 4.51 19.68 -9.76
N ALA A 95 4.62 19.01 -10.91
CA ALA A 95 3.87 17.80 -11.22
C ALA A 95 4.20 16.67 -10.24
N LEU A 96 5.49 16.48 -9.88
CA LEU A 96 5.91 15.51 -8.87
C LEU A 96 5.35 15.84 -7.47
N VAL A 97 5.32 17.12 -7.10
CA VAL A 97 4.71 17.58 -5.85
C VAL A 97 3.21 17.32 -5.85
N ASN A 98 2.53 17.66 -6.95
CA ASN A 98 1.09 17.50 -7.09
C ASN A 98 0.66 16.03 -7.04
N VAL A 99 1.37 15.12 -7.73
CA VAL A 99 1.09 13.68 -7.69
C VAL A 99 1.25 13.11 -6.28
N ARG A 100 2.28 13.53 -5.54
CA ARG A 100 2.43 13.12 -4.13
C ARG A 100 1.28 13.62 -3.25
N LYS A 101 0.88 14.89 -3.40
CA LYS A 101 -0.26 15.45 -2.67
C LYS A 101 -1.56 14.76 -3.05
N ALA A 102 -1.77 14.47 -4.34
CA ALA A 102 -2.92 13.73 -4.82
C ALA A 102 -2.94 12.30 -4.24
N GLY A 103 -1.82 11.59 -4.25
CA GLY A 103 -1.67 10.28 -3.63
C GLY A 103 -2.08 10.27 -2.16
N ARG A 104 -1.60 11.25 -1.38
CA ARG A 104 -1.98 11.40 0.03
C ARG A 104 -3.49 11.62 0.20
N ARG A 105 -4.13 12.45 -0.66
CA ARG A 105 -5.58 12.65 -0.64
C ARG A 105 -6.32 11.35 -0.99
N MET A 106 -5.85 10.59 -1.99
CA MET A 106 -6.45 9.30 -2.36
C MET A 106 -6.35 8.27 -1.22
N HIS A 107 -5.25 8.23 -0.49
CA HIS A 107 -5.12 7.39 0.71
C HIS A 107 -6.07 7.86 1.82
N ARG A 108 -6.25 9.18 1.99
CA ARG A 108 -7.23 9.71 2.94
C ARG A 108 -8.66 9.36 2.55
N VAL A 109 -9.00 9.38 1.25
CA VAL A 109 -10.30 8.88 0.75
C VAL A 109 -10.49 7.41 1.12
N GLN A 110 -9.47 6.55 0.93
CA GLN A 110 -9.54 5.15 1.33
C GLN A 110 -9.78 4.99 2.84
N GLU A 111 -9.10 5.79 3.67
CA GLU A 111 -9.29 5.78 5.13
C GLU A 111 -10.72 6.17 5.53
N MET A 112 -11.31 7.19 4.88
CA MET A 112 -12.69 7.60 5.11
C MET A 112 -13.70 6.53 4.69
N LEU A 113 -13.41 5.77 3.62
CA LEU A 113 -14.29 4.74 3.10
C LEU A 113 -14.22 3.42 3.89
N LEU A 114 -13.09 3.08 4.50
CA LEU A 114 -12.89 1.78 5.16
C LEU A 114 -13.97 1.44 6.20
N PRO A 115 -14.42 2.38 7.07
CA PRO A 115 -15.51 2.13 8.03
C PRO A 115 -16.87 1.83 7.38
N LEU A 116 -17.04 2.16 6.10
CA LEU A 116 -18.29 1.96 5.37
C LEU A 116 -18.39 0.57 4.72
N CYS A 117 -17.35 -0.28 4.83
CA CYS A 117 -17.33 -1.63 4.26
C CYS A 117 -18.56 -2.49 4.66
N PRO A 118 -19.02 -2.52 5.93
CA PRO A 118 -20.19 -3.32 6.30
C PRO A 118 -21.50 -2.80 5.69
N LEU A 119 -21.56 -1.50 5.36
CA LEU A 119 -22.78 -0.85 4.88
C LEU A 119 -22.90 -0.86 3.35
N LEU A 120 -21.77 -0.72 2.64
CA LEU A 120 -21.70 -0.46 1.20
C LEU A 120 -20.91 -1.55 0.47
N PRO A 121 -21.57 -2.45 -0.27
CA PRO A 121 -20.93 -3.54 -1.01
C PRO A 121 -19.83 -3.10 -1.97
N ALA A 122 -20.01 -1.98 -2.70
CA ALA A 122 -18.98 -1.47 -3.60
C ALA A 122 -17.70 -1.05 -2.86
N VAL A 123 -17.85 -0.39 -1.70
CA VAL A 123 -16.72 -0.05 -0.82
C VAL A 123 -16.03 -1.32 -0.32
N ASN A 124 -16.80 -2.28 0.18
CA ASN A 124 -16.25 -3.55 0.67
C ASN A 124 -15.43 -4.26 -0.42
N ARG A 125 -15.99 -4.38 -1.62
CA ARG A 125 -15.30 -4.98 -2.79
C ARG A 125 -14.01 -4.27 -3.15
N PHE A 126 -13.96 -2.94 -3.06
CA PHE A 126 -12.74 -2.18 -3.33
C PHE A 126 -11.58 -2.61 -2.41
N PHE A 127 -11.85 -2.92 -1.13
CA PHE A 127 -10.85 -3.37 -0.16
C PHE A 127 -10.61 -4.90 -0.16
N LEU A 128 -10.94 -5.59 -1.25
CA LEU A 128 -10.62 -7.00 -1.47
C LEU A 128 -9.62 -7.16 -2.63
N GLU A 129 -8.85 -8.23 -2.61
CA GLU A 129 -8.04 -8.64 -3.75
C GLU A 129 -8.93 -9.06 -4.94
N PRO A 130 -8.45 -8.89 -6.20
CA PRO A 130 -9.23 -9.20 -7.39
C PRO A 130 -9.80 -10.63 -7.41
N ASP A 131 -9.02 -11.62 -7.00
CA ASP A 131 -9.43 -13.02 -6.97
C ASP A 131 -10.57 -13.26 -5.98
N VAL A 132 -10.51 -12.62 -4.80
CA VAL A 132 -11.57 -12.69 -3.78
C VAL A 132 -12.83 -11.96 -4.26
N ARG A 133 -12.70 -10.80 -4.92
CA ARG A 133 -13.84 -10.06 -5.51
C ARG A 133 -14.62 -10.89 -6.52
N ASN A 134 -13.91 -11.72 -7.28
CA ASN A 134 -14.47 -12.53 -8.37
C ASN A 134 -14.93 -13.92 -7.89
N GLY A 135 -14.87 -14.20 -6.59
CA GLY A 135 -15.29 -15.47 -6.01
C GLY A 135 -14.35 -16.66 -6.32
N ALA A 136 -13.16 -16.40 -6.88
CA ALA A 136 -12.18 -17.42 -7.21
C ALA A 136 -11.48 -18.01 -5.96
N ALA A 137 -11.47 -17.26 -4.85
CA ALA A 137 -10.90 -17.68 -3.57
C ALA A 137 -11.89 -17.40 -2.45
N GLY A 138 -12.08 -18.38 -1.56
CA GLY A 138 -12.85 -18.16 -0.33
C GLY A 138 -12.17 -17.13 0.57
N PRO A 139 -12.93 -16.23 1.22
CA PRO A 139 -12.37 -15.26 2.14
C PRO A 139 -11.72 -15.97 3.34
N ARG A 140 -10.51 -15.53 3.72
CA ARG A 140 -9.88 -15.92 4.99
C ARG A 140 -10.21 -14.93 6.11
N PHE A 141 -11.19 -14.09 5.90
CA PHE A 141 -11.67 -13.08 6.85
C PHE A 141 -13.19 -13.21 7.03
N ASP A 142 -13.70 -12.67 8.11
CA ASP A 142 -15.14 -12.54 8.32
C ASP A 142 -15.69 -11.43 7.40
N PRO A 143 -16.60 -11.75 6.47
CA PRO A 143 -17.18 -10.75 5.60
C PRO A 143 -18.05 -9.72 6.35
N GLU A 144 -18.51 -10.04 7.57
CA GLU A 144 -19.29 -9.13 8.43
C GLU A 144 -18.39 -8.26 9.32
N GLU A 145 -17.09 -8.54 9.40
CA GLU A 145 -16.14 -7.75 10.18
C GLU A 145 -15.95 -6.36 9.58
N ASN A 146 -16.01 -5.32 10.43
CA ASN A 146 -15.62 -3.98 10.02
C ASN A 146 -14.08 -3.87 9.96
N PRO A 147 -13.46 -3.79 8.77
CA PRO A 147 -12.00 -3.76 8.67
C PRO A 147 -11.36 -2.53 9.31
N ALA A 148 -12.13 -1.45 9.54
CA ALA A 148 -11.62 -0.26 10.23
C ALA A 148 -11.27 -0.51 11.70
N GLU A 149 -11.89 -1.50 12.33
CA GLU A 149 -11.57 -1.88 13.72
C GLU A 149 -10.22 -2.59 13.87
N ASN A 150 -9.62 -2.98 12.75
CA ASN A 150 -8.31 -3.63 12.68
C ASN A 150 -7.18 -2.65 12.35
N LEU A 151 -7.51 -1.37 12.15
CA LEU A 151 -6.57 -0.30 11.87
C LEU A 151 -6.15 0.38 13.17
N PHE A 152 -4.85 0.44 13.43
CA PHE A 152 -4.29 1.04 14.64
C PHE A 152 -3.18 2.03 14.25
N HIS A 153 -3.05 3.09 15.03
CA HIS A 153 -1.95 4.05 14.87
C HIS A 153 -1.24 4.21 16.22
N ASP A 154 0.08 4.31 16.20
CA ASP A 154 0.91 4.56 17.37
C ASP A 154 1.86 5.72 17.08
N GLY A 155 1.96 6.68 18.02
CA GLY A 155 2.73 7.90 17.84
C GLY A 155 2.18 8.89 16.80
N LEU A 156 0.89 8.77 16.42
CA LEU A 156 0.20 9.63 15.46
C LEU A 156 -1.01 10.38 16.04
N ASP A 157 -1.17 10.38 17.37
CA ASP A 157 -2.37 10.91 18.03
C ASP A 157 -2.51 12.43 17.89
N THR A 158 -1.40 13.17 17.95
CA THR A 158 -1.38 14.63 17.85
C THR A 158 -1.15 15.13 16.43
N ASP A 159 -0.37 14.41 15.64
CA ASP A 159 -0.12 14.66 14.23
C ASP A 159 -0.20 13.35 13.45
N PRO A 160 -1.20 13.17 12.59
CA PRO A 160 -1.37 11.96 11.80
C PRO A 160 -0.22 11.69 10.82
N TYR A 161 0.68 12.65 10.64
CA TYR A 161 1.89 12.53 9.81
C TYR A 161 3.19 12.74 10.59
N ALA A 162 3.15 12.53 11.92
CA ALA A 162 4.35 12.57 12.76
C ALA A 162 5.40 11.55 12.31
N ARG A 163 6.65 11.98 12.20
CA ARG A 163 7.76 11.08 11.89
C ARG A 163 8.05 10.15 13.06
N GLY A 164 8.42 8.91 12.74
CA GLY A 164 8.65 7.85 13.74
C GLY A 164 7.38 7.17 14.23
N GLY A 165 6.19 7.65 13.86
CA GLY A 165 4.93 6.95 14.13
C GLY A 165 4.73 5.74 13.22
N VAL A 166 3.80 4.86 13.58
CA VAL A 166 3.51 3.64 12.83
C VAL A 166 2.01 3.41 12.69
N SER A 167 1.60 2.93 11.51
CA SER A 167 0.24 2.45 11.25
C SER A 167 0.26 0.94 11.11
N PHE A 168 -0.68 0.28 11.78
CA PHE A 168 -0.86 -1.17 11.75
C PHE A 168 -2.22 -1.53 11.19
N TYR A 169 -2.28 -2.63 10.45
CA TYR A 169 -3.51 -3.37 10.19
C TYR A 169 -3.32 -4.79 10.69
N VAL A 170 -4.15 -5.22 11.65
CA VAL A 170 -4.01 -6.55 12.26
C VAL A 170 -5.38 -7.24 12.22
N PRO A 171 -5.58 -8.21 11.33
CA PRO A 171 -6.86 -8.91 11.21
C PRO A 171 -7.21 -9.63 12.51
N ARG A 172 -8.49 -9.59 12.90
CA ARG A 172 -8.97 -10.29 14.09
C ARG A 172 -8.70 -11.77 14.03
N HIS A 173 -8.41 -12.34 15.18
CA HIS A 173 -8.14 -13.77 15.32
C HIS A 173 -9.46 -14.52 15.48
N GLN A 174 -9.96 -15.13 14.39
CA GLN A 174 -11.13 -16.00 14.47
C GLN A 174 -10.68 -17.44 14.79
N GLY A 175 -10.87 -17.87 16.04
CA GLY A 175 -10.87 -19.28 16.44
C GLY A 175 -9.56 -20.08 16.34
N GLY A 176 -8.43 -19.44 16.01
CA GLY A 176 -7.14 -20.12 15.88
C GLY A 176 -6.06 -19.51 16.78
N SER A 177 -5.27 -20.33 17.44
CA SER A 177 -4.13 -19.92 18.27
C SER A 177 -2.84 -19.67 17.44
N GLU A 178 -2.89 -19.78 16.10
CA GLU A 178 -1.69 -19.70 15.26
C GLU A 178 -1.21 -18.24 15.14
N PRO A 179 0.06 -17.95 15.51
CA PRO A 179 0.61 -16.62 15.38
C PRO A 179 0.65 -16.14 13.93
N LEU A 180 0.37 -14.83 13.71
CA LEU A 180 0.33 -14.20 12.40
C LEU A 180 1.75 -13.95 11.85
N PRO A 181 1.97 -14.13 10.54
CA PRO A 181 3.13 -13.53 9.86
C PRO A 181 3.06 -12.01 9.96
N LEU A 182 4.21 -11.34 9.96
CA LEU A 182 4.29 -9.89 9.96
C LEU A 182 4.94 -9.38 8.68
N VAL A 183 4.31 -8.41 8.03
CA VAL A 183 4.90 -7.62 6.95
C VAL A 183 5.16 -6.22 7.48
N VAL A 184 6.41 -5.77 7.43
CA VAL A 184 6.81 -4.39 7.74
C VAL A 184 7.12 -3.70 6.42
N ALA A 185 6.30 -2.69 6.05
CA ALA A 185 6.33 -2.06 4.74
C ALA A 185 6.79 -0.59 4.82
N LEU A 186 7.88 -0.27 4.11
CA LEU A 186 8.58 1.00 4.16
C LEU A 186 8.24 1.88 2.96
N HIS A 187 7.77 3.09 3.22
CA HIS A 187 7.44 4.08 2.19
C HIS A 187 8.68 4.56 1.41
N GLY A 188 8.49 5.12 0.22
CA GLY A 188 9.51 5.80 -0.55
C GLY A 188 9.90 7.16 0.03
N GLY A 189 10.91 7.81 -0.55
CA GLY A 189 11.33 9.16 -0.16
C GLY A 189 10.17 10.15 -0.14
N PHE A 190 10.13 11.05 0.86
CA PHE A 190 9.06 12.00 1.12
C PHE A 190 7.68 11.38 1.43
N GLY A 191 7.58 10.05 1.48
CA GLY A 191 6.36 9.32 1.83
C GLY A 191 6.11 9.27 3.34
N HIS A 192 5.08 8.49 3.72
CA HIS A 192 4.71 8.26 5.11
C HIS A 192 4.11 6.84 5.26
N GLY A 193 4.33 6.20 6.40
CA GLY A 193 3.81 4.85 6.67
C GLY A 193 2.29 4.78 6.62
N ARG A 194 1.59 5.81 7.14
CA ARG A 194 0.14 5.90 7.09
C ARG A 194 -0.43 5.84 5.65
N ASP A 195 0.27 6.46 4.70
CA ASP A 195 -0.11 6.42 3.29
C ASP A 195 0.26 5.08 2.65
N PHE A 196 1.44 4.54 2.97
CA PHE A 196 1.94 3.31 2.35
C PHE A 196 1.20 2.05 2.79
N LEU A 197 0.53 2.08 3.95
CA LEU A 197 -0.33 1.00 4.44
C LEU A 197 -1.38 0.57 3.40
N TRP A 198 -1.96 1.51 2.67
CA TRP A 198 -2.99 1.25 1.66
C TRP A 198 -2.49 0.43 0.47
N SER A 199 -1.17 0.39 0.25
CA SER A 199 -0.56 -0.46 -0.79
C SER A 199 -0.59 -1.96 -0.45
N TRP A 200 -0.81 -2.33 0.82
CA TRP A 200 -0.79 -3.70 1.33
C TRP A 200 -2.08 -4.13 2.04
N LEU A 201 -3.00 -3.19 2.32
CA LEU A 201 -4.17 -3.46 3.16
C LEU A 201 -5.08 -4.54 2.58
N ARG A 202 -5.30 -4.58 1.25
CA ARG A 202 -6.15 -5.60 0.61
C ARG A 202 -5.61 -7.00 0.85
N GLU A 203 -4.31 -7.18 0.67
CA GLU A 203 -3.64 -8.46 0.88
C GLU A 203 -3.62 -8.84 2.36
N ALA A 204 -3.34 -7.88 3.27
CA ALA A 204 -3.36 -8.13 4.71
C ALA A 204 -4.74 -8.61 5.17
N ARG A 205 -5.79 -7.97 4.67
CA ARG A 205 -7.18 -8.34 4.93
C ARG A 205 -7.52 -9.73 4.36
N CYS A 206 -7.21 -9.98 3.09
CA CYS A 206 -7.63 -11.21 2.40
C CYS A 206 -6.80 -12.45 2.79
N ARG A 207 -5.53 -12.27 3.16
CA ARG A 207 -4.59 -13.38 3.42
C ARG A 207 -4.22 -13.56 4.88
N ARG A 208 -4.67 -12.67 5.75
CA ARG A 208 -4.50 -12.74 7.20
C ARG A 208 -3.04 -12.72 7.65
N PHE A 209 -2.38 -11.62 7.46
CA PHE A 209 -1.10 -11.29 8.09
C PHE A 209 -1.17 -9.94 8.78
N ALA A 210 -0.36 -9.72 9.81
CA ALA A 210 -0.20 -8.42 10.44
C ALA A 210 0.64 -7.52 9.53
N LEU A 211 0.20 -6.29 9.32
CA LEU A 211 0.89 -5.27 8.53
C LEU A 211 1.32 -4.13 9.45
N ALA A 212 2.59 -3.71 9.37
CA ALA A 212 3.12 -2.54 10.05
C ALA A 212 3.78 -1.61 9.04
N CYS A 213 3.38 -0.35 9.03
CA CYS A 213 3.91 0.68 8.13
C CYS A 213 4.45 1.85 8.94
N PRO A 214 5.73 1.82 9.35
CA PRO A 214 6.36 2.93 10.05
C PRO A 214 6.65 4.11 9.12
N ALA A 215 6.66 5.32 9.67
CA ALA A 215 7.20 6.50 9.04
C ALA A 215 8.67 6.69 9.44
N SER A 216 9.56 6.90 8.47
CA SER A 216 10.97 7.21 8.74
C SER A 216 11.12 8.41 9.68
N LEU A 217 12.18 8.47 10.46
CA LEU A 217 12.46 9.59 11.38
C LEU A 217 12.68 10.91 10.64
N ASN A 218 13.11 10.85 9.38
CA ASN A 218 13.31 12.01 8.52
C ASN A 218 12.43 11.92 7.26
N ILE A 219 12.64 12.80 6.28
CA ILE A 219 11.91 12.81 5.01
C ILE A 219 12.14 11.52 4.18
N THR A 220 13.22 10.80 4.47
CA THR A 220 13.56 9.49 3.93
C THR A 220 14.30 8.65 4.98
N TRP A 221 14.56 7.39 4.66
CA TRP A 221 15.23 6.42 5.52
C TRP A 221 16.73 6.67 5.65
N SER A 222 17.34 6.21 6.73
CA SER A 222 18.77 6.34 7.04
C SER A 222 19.63 5.44 6.13
N ILE A 223 19.61 5.70 4.81
CA ILE A 223 20.38 4.95 3.80
C ILE A 223 21.87 5.18 4.01
N THR A 224 22.27 6.42 4.27
CA THR A 224 23.66 6.83 4.48
C THR A 224 23.88 7.33 5.91
N GLY A 225 25.12 7.32 6.38
CA GLY A 225 25.48 7.79 7.71
C GLY A 225 24.98 6.89 8.85
N ARG A 226 24.72 7.51 10.02
CA ARG A 226 24.22 6.82 11.21
C ARG A 226 22.81 6.28 10.95
N ASP A 227 22.58 5.00 11.24
CA ASP A 227 21.30 4.34 11.07
C ASP A 227 20.37 4.60 12.28
N ALA A 228 19.67 5.73 12.23
CA ALA A 228 18.70 6.07 13.29
C ALA A 228 17.39 5.27 13.16
N ASP A 229 17.00 4.88 11.93
CA ASP A 229 15.75 4.14 11.69
C ASP A 229 15.83 2.65 12.10
N ALA A 230 17.04 2.09 12.31
CA ALA A 230 17.19 0.74 12.83
C ALA A 230 16.52 0.56 14.19
N ALA A 231 16.73 1.53 15.09
CA ALA A 231 16.09 1.51 16.41
C ALA A 231 14.57 1.71 16.33
N LEU A 232 14.08 2.47 15.37
CA LEU A 232 12.66 2.59 15.09
C LEU A 232 12.06 1.25 14.66
N LEU A 233 12.69 0.56 13.69
CA LEU A 233 12.20 -0.75 13.23
C LEU A 233 12.19 -1.78 14.39
N GLN A 234 13.18 -1.76 15.27
CA GLN A 234 13.18 -2.65 16.43
C GLN A 234 12.01 -2.34 17.37
N LYS A 235 11.74 -1.07 17.67
CA LYS A 235 10.57 -0.66 18.45
C LYS A 235 9.25 -1.12 17.82
N VAL A 236 9.12 -1.02 16.50
CA VAL A 236 7.93 -1.51 15.77
C VAL A 236 7.76 -3.02 15.95
N LEU A 237 8.84 -3.79 15.85
CA LEU A 237 8.80 -5.25 16.08
C LEU A 237 8.42 -5.58 17.53
N ASP A 238 9.02 -4.90 18.51
CA ASP A 238 8.75 -5.12 19.92
C ASP A 238 7.30 -4.78 20.27
N HIS A 239 6.79 -3.65 19.75
CA HIS A 239 5.39 -3.25 19.90
C HIS A 239 4.44 -4.31 19.29
N ALA A 240 4.68 -4.71 18.03
CA ALA A 240 3.84 -5.70 17.34
C ALA A 240 3.82 -7.05 18.08
N THR A 241 4.99 -7.57 18.48
CA THR A 241 5.10 -8.87 19.15
C THR A 241 4.66 -8.83 20.61
N GLY A 242 4.67 -7.67 21.27
CA GLY A 242 4.16 -7.48 22.62
C GLY A 242 2.64 -7.35 22.69
N ARG A 243 2.01 -6.89 21.60
CA ARG A 243 0.57 -6.62 21.54
C ARG A 243 -0.23 -7.73 20.88
N TRP A 244 0.33 -8.39 19.87
CA TRP A 244 -0.35 -9.41 19.07
C TRP A 244 0.48 -10.69 18.99
N ALA A 245 -0.19 -11.82 18.75
CA ALA A 245 0.46 -13.09 18.51
C ALA A 245 1.13 -13.08 17.11
N ILE A 246 2.39 -12.65 17.07
CA ILE A 246 3.22 -12.58 15.85
C ILE A 246 4.21 -13.74 15.83
N ASP A 247 4.35 -14.40 14.69
CA ASP A 247 5.36 -15.41 14.44
C ASP A 247 6.71 -14.77 14.08
N ARG A 248 7.63 -14.75 15.02
CA ARG A 248 8.98 -14.16 14.83
C ARG A 248 9.82 -14.89 13.78
N SER A 249 9.45 -16.10 13.37
CA SER A 249 10.10 -16.84 12.27
C SER A 249 9.61 -16.43 10.89
N ARG A 250 8.56 -15.62 10.81
CA ARG A 250 7.90 -15.17 9.58
C ARG A 250 7.71 -13.66 9.58
N ILE A 251 8.81 -12.93 9.41
CA ILE A 251 8.80 -11.47 9.34
C ILE A 251 9.42 -11.02 8.02
N LEU A 252 8.60 -10.40 7.17
CA LEU A 252 9.00 -9.79 5.90
C LEU A 252 9.26 -8.30 6.10
N LEU A 253 10.43 -7.81 5.67
CA LEU A 253 10.68 -6.39 5.47
C LEU A 253 10.57 -6.06 3.99
N THR A 254 9.73 -5.10 3.65
CA THR A 254 9.52 -4.67 2.26
C THR A 254 9.53 -3.15 2.15
N GLY A 255 9.72 -2.63 0.95
CA GLY A 255 9.70 -1.18 0.75
C GLY A 255 9.75 -0.75 -0.70
N LEU A 256 9.47 0.54 -0.93
CA LEU A 256 9.50 1.21 -2.23
C LEU A 256 10.65 2.21 -2.30
N SER A 257 11.38 2.28 -3.43
CA SER A 257 12.35 3.35 -3.73
C SER A 257 13.41 3.49 -2.63
N ASP A 258 13.47 4.61 -1.91
CA ASP A 258 14.36 4.82 -0.77
C ASP A 258 14.11 3.79 0.35
N GLY A 259 12.83 3.49 0.63
CA GLY A 259 12.48 2.42 1.58
C GLY A 259 13.00 1.06 1.14
N ALA A 260 12.94 0.74 -0.16
CA ALA A 260 13.47 -0.49 -0.73
C ALA A 260 15.01 -0.54 -0.68
N THR A 261 15.68 0.59 -0.91
CA THR A 261 17.14 0.71 -0.75
C THR A 261 17.53 0.49 0.71
N TYR A 262 16.73 1.01 1.64
CA TYR A 262 16.94 0.79 3.07
C TYR A 262 16.63 -0.66 3.48
N VAL A 263 15.65 -1.33 2.85
CA VAL A 263 15.46 -2.80 3.02
C VAL A 263 16.72 -3.57 2.71
N LEU A 264 17.44 -3.24 1.62
CA LEU A 264 18.71 -3.89 1.29
C LEU A 264 19.80 -3.62 2.35
N LYS A 265 19.87 -2.39 2.89
CA LYS A 265 20.76 -2.08 4.01
C LYS A 265 20.47 -2.97 5.21
N ARG A 266 19.20 -3.13 5.58
CA ARG A 266 18.78 -3.97 6.72
C ARG A 266 18.96 -5.46 6.45
N ALA A 267 18.84 -5.91 5.20
CA ALA A 267 19.14 -7.29 4.82
C ALA A 267 20.62 -7.65 5.03
N LEU A 268 21.51 -6.67 4.88
CA LEU A 268 22.95 -6.83 5.02
C LEU A 268 23.48 -6.56 6.43
N ASP A 269 22.59 -6.31 7.38
CA ASP A 269 22.94 -6.14 8.79
C ASP A 269 23.02 -7.50 9.50
N ALA A 270 24.06 -7.70 10.33
CA ALA A 270 24.24 -8.93 11.09
C ALA A 270 23.13 -9.15 12.14
N GLU A 271 22.63 -8.06 12.73
CA GLU A 271 21.64 -8.07 13.81
C GLU A 271 20.20 -7.94 13.35
N THR A 272 19.92 -8.15 12.03
CA THR A 272 18.57 -8.04 11.53
C THR A 272 17.64 -9.11 12.10
N SER A 273 16.46 -8.70 12.57
CA SER A 273 15.39 -9.59 13.05
C SER A 273 14.42 -10.02 11.94
N PHE A 274 14.64 -9.55 10.72
CA PHE A 274 13.80 -9.89 9.57
C PHE A 274 14.27 -11.17 8.90
N THR A 275 13.33 -12.00 8.44
CA THR A 275 13.62 -13.32 7.84
C THR A 275 13.67 -13.27 6.31
N HIS A 276 12.92 -12.34 5.71
CA HIS A 276 12.79 -12.16 4.26
C HIS A 276 12.78 -10.68 3.91
N PHE A 277 13.22 -10.35 2.68
CA PHE A 277 13.38 -8.98 2.22
C PHE A 277 12.79 -8.82 0.82
N ALA A 278 11.83 -7.91 0.64
CA ALA A 278 11.26 -7.60 -0.67
C ALA A 278 11.51 -6.15 -1.06
N VAL A 279 12.02 -5.95 -2.26
CA VAL A 279 12.54 -4.66 -2.75
C VAL A 279 11.75 -4.24 -3.97
N PHE A 280 11.09 -3.08 -3.93
CA PHE A 280 10.36 -2.52 -5.07
C PHE A 280 11.02 -1.23 -5.54
N SER A 281 11.54 -1.22 -6.77
CA SER A 281 12.20 -0.05 -7.38
C SER A 281 13.31 0.57 -6.51
N GLY A 282 14.04 -0.26 -5.74
CA GLY A 282 15.21 0.15 -4.95
C GLY A 282 16.51 -0.12 -5.69
N ILE A 283 17.63 0.27 -5.10
CA ILE A 283 18.98 0.03 -5.62
C ILE A 283 19.91 -0.49 -4.52
N LEU A 284 20.88 -1.32 -4.90
CA LEU A 284 21.99 -1.64 -4.00
C LEU A 284 22.92 -0.41 -3.95
N ALA A 285 22.95 0.25 -2.79
CA ALA A 285 23.94 1.29 -2.51
C ALA A 285 25.28 0.63 -2.07
N PRO A 286 26.37 1.38 -1.90
CA PRO A 286 27.68 0.81 -1.54
C PRO A 286 27.70 0.31 -0.09
N PHE A 287 26.88 -0.69 0.20
CA PHE A 287 26.83 -1.38 1.49
C PHE A 287 27.85 -2.50 1.59
N SER A 288 28.28 -2.84 2.80
CA SER A 288 29.09 -4.04 3.03
C SER A 288 28.26 -5.30 2.73
N LEU A 289 28.83 -6.21 1.95
CA LEU A 289 28.20 -7.49 1.60
C LEU A 289 28.59 -8.64 2.55
N ALA A 290 29.31 -8.36 3.63
CA ALA A 290 29.84 -9.38 4.53
C ALA A 290 28.74 -10.28 5.14
N CYS A 291 27.53 -9.77 5.30
CA CYS A 291 26.39 -10.50 5.86
C CYS A 291 25.37 -10.94 4.79
N ALA A 292 25.72 -10.92 3.50
CA ALA A 292 24.81 -11.27 2.41
C ALA A 292 24.47 -12.77 2.35
N LYS A 293 25.40 -13.64 2.77
CA LYS A 293 25.24 -15.11 2.66
C LYS A 293 23.95 -15.60 3.34
N GLY A 294 23.14 -16.33 2.59
CA GLY A 294 21.87 -16.91 3.03
C GLY A 294 20.72 -15.91 3.19
N ARG A 295 20.91 -14.63 2.85
CA ARG A 295 19.81 -13.65 2.84
C ARG A 295 18.86 -13.93 1.71
N ARG A 296 17.57 -13.99 1.99
CA ARG A 296 16.49 -14.26 1.03
C ARG A 296 15.88 -12.94 0.57
N ILE A 297 16.07 -12.60 -0.70
CA ILE A 297 15.69 -11.30 -1.27
C ILE A 297 14.83 -11.52 -2.51
N PHE A 298 13.64 -10.90 -2.56
CA PHE A 298 12.81 -10.81 -3.74
C PHE A 298 12.82 -9.36 -4.25
N TRP A 299 13.25 -9.15 -5.48
CA TRP A 299 13.45 -7.81 -6.04
C TRP A 299 12.56 -7.60 -7.26
N VAL A 300 11.64 -6.64 -7.18
CA VAL A 300 10.78 -6.18 -8.28
C VAL A 300 11.29 -4.84 -8.77
N HIS A 301 11.52 -4.71 -10.08
CA HIS A 301 12.02 -3.47 -10.66
C HIS A 301 11.37 -3.16 -12.00
N GLY A 302 11.11 -1.88 -12.30
CA GLY A 302 10.53 -1.46 -13.56
C GLY A 302 11.56 -1.40 -14.69
N ALA A 303 11.27 -1.99 -15.85
CA ALA A 303 12.14 -1.85 -17.03
C ALA A 303 12.19 -0.41 -17.56
N LYS A 304 11.14 0.38 -17.29
CA LYS A 304 11.03 1.79 -17.67
C LYS A 304 11.29 2.76 -16.50
N ASP A 305 11.92 2.27 -15.44
CA ASP A 305 12.28 3.12 -14.30
C ASP A 305 13.27 4.20 -14.76
N TRP A 306 12.81 5.44 -14.80
CA TRP A 306 13.57 6.60 -15.26
C TRP A 306 14.45 7.21 -14.16
N MET A 307 14.13 6.90 -12.89
CA MET A 307 14.89 7.40 -11.72
C MET A 307 16.02 6.43 -11.35
N PHE A 308 15.70 5.13 -11.31
CA PHE A 308 16.67 4.07 -11.05
C PHE A 308 16.66 3.07 -12.21
N PRO A 309 17.52 3.28 -13.24
CA PRO A 309 17.54 2.40 -14.41
C PRO A 309 17.68 0.93 -14.04
N ALA A 310 16.93 0.04 -14.71
CA ALA A 310 16.83 -1.39 -14.39
C ALA A 310 18.17 -2.13 -14.34
N TRP A 311 19.18 -1.69 -15.11
CA TRP A 311 20.51 -2.27 -15.06
C TRP A 311 21.13 -2.22 -13.66
N ARG A 312 20.80 -1.23 -12.82
CA ARG A 312 21.28 -1.15 -11.43
C ARG A 312 20.74 -2.30 -10.58
N ALA A 313 19.47 -2.69 -10.75
CA ALA A 313 18.91 -3.86 -10.08
C ALA A 313 19.56 -5.17 -10.57
N VAL A 314 19.83 -5.27 -11.88
CA VAL A 314 20.53 -6.43 -12.46
C VAL A 314 21.95 -6.57 -11.91
N MET A 315 22.68 -5.46 -11.78
CA MET A 315 24.03 -5.47 -11.19
C MET A 315 23.97 -5.79 -9.69
N GLY A 316 23.10 -5.13 -8.93
CA GLY A 316 22.95 -5.40 -7.50
C GLY A 316 22.56 -6.86 -7.21
N ARG A 317 21.68 -7.45 -8.03
CA ARG A 317 21.35 -8.88 -7.93
C ARG A 317 22.59 -9.76 -8.14
N LYS A 318 23.43 -9.45 -9.14
CA LYS A 318 24.68 -10.21 -9.39
C LYS A 318 25.67 -10.10 -8.23
N GLU A 319 25.84 -8.90 -7.67
CA GLU A 319 26.75 -8.66 -6.55
C GLU A 319 26.28 -9.39 -5.27
N LEU A 320 24.99 -9.31 -4.95
CA LEU A 320 24.40 -10.00 -3.81
C LEU A 320 24.49 -11.52 -3.96
N ALA A 321 24.18 -12.05 -5.15
CA ALA A 321 24.30 -13.49 -5.42
C ALA A 321 25.75 -13.99 -5.34
N ALA A 322 26.72 -13.21 -5.83
CA ALA A 322 28.14 -13.52 -5.70
C ALA A 322 28.62 -13.52 -4.23
N ALA A 323 27.98 -12.70 -3.38
CA ALA A 323 28.21 -12.70 -1.93
C ALA A 323 27.41 -13.77 -1.17
N GLY A 324 26.67 -14.65 -1.86
CA GLY A 324 25.97 -15.80 -1.30
C GLY A 324 24.53 -15.54 -0.88
N ALA A 325 23.91 -14.43 -1.27
CA ALA A 325 22.49 -14.19 -1.06
C ALA A 325 21.63 -14.96 -2.07
N GLU A 326 20.42 -15.35 -1.66
CA GLU A 326 19.39 -15.94 -2.51
C GLU A 326 18.52 -14.81 -3.08
N VAL A 327 18.79 -14.40 -4.32
CA VAL A 327 18.11 -13.25 -4.93
C VAL A 327 17.27 -13.65 -6.13
N THR A 328 15.95 -13.48 -6.01
CA THR A 328 15.01 -13.50 -7.15
C THR A 328 14.82 -12.06 -7.65
N LEU A 329 15.04 -11.81 -8.94
CA LEU A 329 14.80 -10.51 -9.57
C LEU A 329 13.73 -10.65 -10.65
N GLU A 330 12.66 -9.87 -10.53
CA GLU A 330 11.66 -9.65 -11.57
C GLU A 330 11.78 -8.24 -12.15
N VAL A 331 12.05 -8.15 -13.44
CA VAL A 331 12.02 -6.88 -14.18
C VAL A 331 10.69 -6.80 -14.94
N VAL A 332 9.84 -5.86 -14.55
CA VAL A 332 8.48 -5.68 -15.10
C VAL A 332 8.54 -4.77 -16.31
N PRO A 333 8.16 -5.25 -17.52
CA PRO A 333 8.46 -4.57 -18.79
C PRO A 333 7.87 -3.17 -18.96
N ASP A 334 6.67 -2.93 -18.41
CA ASP A 334 5.90 -1.69 -18.56
C ASP A 334 5.90 -0.79 -17.33
N LEU A 335 6.54 -1.21 -16.24
CA LEU A 335 6.61 -0.47 -14.99
C LEU A 335 7.66 0.65 -15.05
N TYR A 336 7.25 1.83 -14.60
CA TYR A 336 8.11 2.99 -14.37
C TYR A 336 8.69 3.00 -12.94
N HIS A 337 9.12 4.16 -12.43
CA HIS A 337 9.52 4.29 -11.02
C HIS A 337 8.27 4.35 -10.13
N ALA A 338 7.70 3.19 -9.85
CA ALA A 338 6.41 3.06 -9.16
C ALA A 338 6.34 1.77 -8.35
N TYR A 339 5.32 1.69 -7.50
CA TYR A 339 5.02 0.50 -6.74
C TYR A 339 4.19 -0.49 -7.59
N ALA A 340 4.72 -1.69 -7.79
CA ALA A 340 4.07 -2.76 -8.54
C ALA A 340 3.14 -3.58 -7.61
N ARG A 341 1.99 -3.02 -7.26
CA ARG A 341 1.04 -3.65 -6.32
C ARG A 341 0.62 -5.07 -6.72
N GLU A 342 0.46 -5.31 -8.02
CA GLU A 342 0.11 -6.63 -8.56
C GLU A 342 1.16 -7.73 -8.26
N LYS A 343 2.34 -7.34 -7.77
CA LYS A 343 3.40 -8.27 -7.35
C LYS A 343 3.32 -8.64 -5.87
N ASN A 344 2.46 -8.00 -5.09
CA ASN A 344 2.29 -8.32 -3.66
C ASN A 344 1.96 -9.81 -3.48
N GLY A 345 1.04 -10.35 -4.28
CA GLY A 345 0.66 -11.75 -4.23
C GLY A 345 1.81 -12.72 -4.49
N THR A 346 2.68 -12.40 -5.46
CA THR A 346 3.88 -13.18 -5.79
C THR A 346 4.89 -13.13 -4.65
N VAL A 347 5.14 -11.94 -4.10
CA VAL A 347 6.04 -11.75 -2.95
C VAL A 347 5.54 -12.49 -1.72
N LEU A 348 4.23 -12.43 -1.42
CA LEU A 348 3.64 -13.13 -0.28
C LEU A 348 3.74 -14.66 -0.43
N ALA A 349 3.47 -15.19 -1.62
CA ALA A 349 3.61 -16.63 -1.89
C ALA A 349 5.07 -17.13 -1.77
N TRP A 350 6.03 -16.29 -2.16
CA TRP A 350 7.46 -16.57 -1.98
C TRP A 350 7.88 -16.46 -0.50
N PHE A 351 7.36 -15.49 0.23
CA PHE A 351 7.65 -15.28 1.64
C PHE A 351 7.10 -16.41 2.51
N ASP A 352 5.83 -16.75 2.36
CA ASP A 352 5.14 -17.83 3.04
C ASP A 352 4.13 -18.47 2.08
N PRO A 353 4.33 -19.72 1.62
CA PRO A 353 3.41 -20.41 0.73
C PRO A 353 1.96 -20.48 1.23
N ARG A 354 1.74 -20.38 2.55
CA ARG A 354 0.40 -20.34 3.15
C ARG A 354 -0.34 -19.04 2.84
N LEU A 355 0.39 -17.96 2.46
CA LEU A 355 -0.16 -16.70 2.00
C LEU A 355 -0.36 -16.65 0.48
N ALA A 356 -0.09 -17.74 -0.24
CA ALA A 356 -0.41 -17.82 -1.67
C ALA A 356 -1.92 -17.60 -1.91
N PRO A 357 -2.33 -17.07 -3.08
CA PRO A 357 -3.73 -17.02 -3.46
C PRO A 357 -4.34 -18.41 -3.32
N VAL A 358 -5.54 -18.49 -2.77
CA VAL A 358 -6.30 -19.76 -2.77
C VAL A 358 -6.71 -19.99 -4.22
N SER A 359 -6.05 -20.94 -4.90
CA SER A 359 -6.49 -21.36 -6.23
C SER A 359 -7.95 -21.78 -6.11
N ALA A 360 -8.83 -21.25 -6.97
CA ALA A 360 -10.14 -21.88 -7.17
C ALA A 360 -9.87 -23.36 -7.48
N GLY A 361 -10.35 -24.25 -6.63
CA GLY A 361 -10.20 -25.68 -6.85
C GLY A 361 -10.64 -26.00 -8.28
N ARG A 362 -9.76 -26.70 -9.02
CA ARG A 362 -10.08 -27.23 -10.35
C ARG A 362 -11.22 -28.20 -10.24
#